data_9b28b3124f2a6d96d13485a9fd4134a9
#
_entry.id   9b28b3124f2a6d96d13485a9fd4134a9
#
_cell.length_a   1.000
_cell.length_b   1.000
_cell.length_c   1.000
_cell.angle_alpha   90.00
_cell.angle_beta   90.00
_cell.angle_gamma   90.00
#
_symmetry.space_group_name_H-M   'P 1'
#
loop_
_entity.id
_entity.type
_entity.pdbx_description
1 polymer ?
#
loop_
_entity_poly.entity_id
_entity_poly.type
_entity_poly.pdbx_seq_one_letter_code
_entity_poly.pdbx_strand_id
1 'polypeptide(L)'
;MSPSEPHPAPVRRRAAAIAATTLVLLAGAARADDWEASLDLRLVNSNGYPSFMDGGVSGVRFDKDDSGLALGRARFALNQSLGELWLVHLDVSAWGGDADNNPVGATEAYLQFRPYPFAGYRLRIKAGAFYPPVSLENRASGWESPYTLSFSAIDSWLAEEVRTIGVEAQLDWLGTRLGHDFDLGVTGGAFGWNEEAGGVLAEDGFMLIDRQTPIGGRIGQPGTGPFGPAVPFRQFDRRAGVYGGLEARWFDRLTVQALRYDNRADPTTLDTVSNVMAWETTFDSAGARLETEDGWTAIGQWMKGNTAIAPGGLRLVWPFRAEYALVSRRLGRHTFGARYDRFEVDDSNGDGDGSERGHAWTAAWVFTPDEHWRFTLEWLRVSSSSYNRNDAFGLPALATETQLQLAVRYALGSATR
;
A
#
# COMPACT_ATOMS: atom_id res chain seq x y z
N MET A 1 39.45 -13.70 -25.78
CA MET A 1 38.31 -12.77 -25.73
C MET A 1 37.31 -13.25 -26.76
N SER A 2 36.31 -14.02 -26.31
CA SER A 2 35.15 -14.38 -27.13
C SER A 2 34.00 -13.51 -26.78
N PRO A 3 33.21 -12.98 -27.72
CA PRO A 3 32.05 -12.16 -27.43
C PRO A 3 30.94 -13.04 -26.85
N SER A 4 30.37 -12.62 -25.72
CA SER A 4 29.20 -13.20 -25.08
C SER A 4 27.96 -12.99 -25.95
N GLU A 5 27.29 -14.07 -26.32
CA GLU A 5 26.00 -14.04 -26.99
C GLU A 5 24.90 -13.44 -26.05
N PRO A 6 23.99 -12.61 -26.55
CA PRO A 6 22.89 -12.12 -25.76
C PRO A 6 21.86 -13.24 -25.57
N HIS A 7 21.52 -13.55 -24.31
CA HIS A 7 20.43 -14.45 -23.97
C HIS A 7 19.07 -13.85 -24.37
N PRO A 8 18.20 -14.58 -25.09
CA PRO A 8 16.89 -14.10 -25.43
C PRO A 8 15.95 -14.08 -24.21
N ALA A 9 15.24 -12.97 -24.03
CA ALA A 9 14.38 -12.66 -22.92
C ALA A 9 13.24 -13.69 -22.68
N PRO A 10 12.88 -13.97 -21.42
CA PRO A 10 11.87 -14.97 -21.04
C PRO A 10 10.41 -14.46 -21.07
N VAL A 11 10.11 -13.38 -21.80
CA VAL A 11 8.82 -12.67 -21.79
C VAL A 11 7.62 -13.54 -22.24
N ARG A 12 7.81 -14.47 -23.19
CA ARG A 12 6.70 -15.25 -23.76
C ARG A 12 6.13 -16.35 -22.85
N ARG A 13 6.89 -16.91 -21.93
CA ARG A 13 6.40 -17.97 -21.02
C ARG A 13 5.58 -17.39 -19.84
N ARG A 14 5.82 -16.16 -19.45
CA ARG A 14 5.20 -15.50 -18.30
C ARG A 14 3.79 -14.96 -18.61
N ALA A 15 3.55 -14.45 -19.81
CA ALA A 15 2.22 -14.03 -20.26
C ALA A 15 1.19 -15.18 -20.28
N ALA A 16 1.63 -16.40 -20.64
CA ALA A 16 0.77 -17.58 -20.66
C ALA A 16 0.37 -18.07 -19.25
N ALA A 17 1.25 -17.92 -18.26
CA ALA A 17 0.95 -18.29 -16.87
C ALA A 17 -0.08 -17.34 -16.24
N ILE A 18 0.05 -16.02 -16.50
CA ILE A 18 -0.91 -15.01 -16.04
C ILE A 18 -2.31 -15.28 -16.65
N ALA A 19 -2.37 -15.57 -17.95
CA ALA A 19 -3.63 -15.86 -18.62
C ALA A 19 -4.29 -17.15 -18.09
N ALA A 20 -3.53 -18.19 -17.79
CA ALA A 20 -4.05 -19.44 -17.25
C ALA A 20 -4.58 -19.29 -15.81
N THR A 21 -3.89 -18.54 -14.97
CA THR A 21 -4.34 -18.25 -13.59
C THR A 21 -5.62 -17.42 -13.61
N THR A 22 -5.73 -16.44 -14.50
CA THR A 22 -6.95 -15.63 -14.67
C THR A 22 -8.14 -16.49 -15.11
N LEU A 23 -7.94 -17.47 -15.99
CA LEU A 23 -9.02 -18.36 -16.46
C LEU A 23 -9.54 -19.28 -15.34
N VAL A 24 -8.67 -19.79 -14.47
CA VAL A 24 -9.07 -20.66 -13.33
C VAL A 24 -9.82 -19.86 -12.28
N LEU A 25 -9.42 -18.62 -12.03
CA LEU A 25 -10.10 -17.71 -11.12
C LEU A 25 -11.50 -17.32 -11.63
N LEU A 26 -11.65 -17.07 -12.94
CA LEU A 26 -12.95 -16.79 -13.57
C LEU A 26 -13.94 -17.96 -13.48
N ALA A 27 -13.47 -19.20 -13.52
CA ALA A 27 -14.33 -20.39 -13.37
C ALA A 27 -14.89 -20.55 -11.93
N GLY A 28 -14.17 -20.09 -10.91
CA GLY A 28 -14.63 -20.01 -9.52
C GLY A 28 -15.60 -18.85 -9.26
N ALA A 29 -15.47 -17.78 -9.98
CA ALA A 29 -16.25 -16.54 -9.83
C ALA A 29 -17.74 -16.71 -10.19
N ALA A 30 -18.09 -17.66 -11.05
CA ALA A 30 -19.49 -17.89 -11.50
C ALA A 30 -20.45 -18.28 -10.36
N ARG A 31 -19.96 -18.54 -9.14
CA ARG A 31 -20.74 -18.88 -7.95
C ARG A 31 -20.60 -17.87 -6.81
N ALA A 32 -19.78 -16.84 -7.00
CA ALA A 32 -19.59 -15.81 -5.99
C ALA A 32 -20.77 -14.83 -5.97
N ASP A 33 -21.10 -14.31 -4.78
CA ASP A 33 -22.13 -13.27 -4.66
C ASP A 33 -21.70 -11.99 -5.34
N ASP A 34 -20.40 -11.69 -5.26
CA ASP A 34 -19.81 -10.48 -5.79
C ASP A 34 -18.35 -10.75 -6.18
N TRP A 35 -17.97 -10.40 -7.41
CA TRP A 35 -16.62 -10.55 -7.91
C TRP A 35 -16.26 -9.41 -8.87
N GLU A 36 -14.97 -9.10 -8.94
CA GLU A 36 -14.39 -8.13 -9.84
C GLU A 36 -13.09 -8.66 -10.44
N ALA A 37 -12.92 -8.49 -11.75
CA ALA A 37 -11.64 -8.69 -12.43
C ALA A 37 -11.28 -7.42 -13.19
N SER A 38 -10.05 -6.95 -13.09
CA SER A 38 -9.61 -5.75 -13.79
C SER A 38 -8.21 -5.88 -14.36
N LEU A 39 -7.97 -5.15 -15.45
CA LEU A 39 -6.67 -5.02 -16.11
C LEU A 39 -6.37 -3.53 -16.31
N ASP A 40 -5.22 -3.09 -15.81
CA ASP A 40 -4.69 -1.72 -15.92
C ASP A 40 -3.43 -1.74 -16.79
N LEU A 41 -3.48 -1.09 -17.94
CA LEU A 41 -2.35 -0.89 -18.83
C LEU A 41 -1.96 0.59 -18.81
N ARG A 42 -0.65 0.86 -18.84
CA ARG A 42 -0.10 2.21 -18.70
C ARG A 42 0.86 2.56 -19.80
N LEU A 43 0.80 3.79 -20.25
CA LEU A 43 1.88 4.44 -20.97
C LEU A 43 2.61 5.34 -19.98
N VAL A 44 3.89 5.04 -19.75
CA VAL A 44 4.74 5.68 -18.73
C VAL A 44 5.82 6.50 -19.41
N ASN A 45 6.10 7.67 -18.87
CA ASN A 45 7.31 8.46 -19.12
C ASN A 45 7.89 8.88 -17.78
N SER A 46 9.10 8.44 -17.48
CA SER A 46 9.78 8.68 -16.20
C SER A 46 11.23 9.09 -16.43
N ASN A 47 11.75 9.92 -15.52
CA ASN A 47 13.17 10.20 -15.40
C ASN A 47 13.75 9.67 -14.08
N GLY A 48 13.01 8.82 -13.37
CA GLY A 48 13.41 8.22 -12.10
C GLY A 48 14.69 7.39 -12.20
N TYR A 49 15.38 7.26 -11.09
CA TYR A 49 16.44 6.28 -10.89
C TYR A 49 15.83 4.87 -10.83
N PRO A 50 16.65 3.79 -10.85
CA PRO A 50 16.15 2.45 -10.66
C PRO A 50 15.29 2.35 -9.40
N SER A 51 14.11 1.75 -9.56
CA SER A 51 13.13 1.60 -8.48
C SER A 51 13.70 0.73 -7.36
N PHE A 52 13.29 0.98 -6.12
CA PHE A 52 13.59 0.08 -4.99
C PHE A 52 13.10 -1.35 -5.24
N MET A 53 12.07 -1.54 -6.06
CA MET A 53 11.59 -2.85 -6.50
C MET A 53 12.64 -3.62 -7.30
N ASP A 54 13.50 -2.90 -8.03
CA ASP A 54 14.63 -3.45 -8.79
C ASP A 54 15.96 -3.32 -8.03
N GLY A 55 15.88 -3.07 -6.72
CA GLY A 55 17.03 -2.89 -5.84
C GLY A 55 17.72 -1.53 -5.98
N GLY A 56 17.01 -0.53 -6.46
CA GLY A 56 17.44 0.87 -6.51
C GLY A 56 16.90 1.69 -5.36
N VAL A 57 16.88 3.01 -5.52
CA VAL A 57 16.52 3.99 -4.47
C VAL A 57 15.59 5.09 -4.99
N SER A 58 14.78 4.79 -6.00
CA SER A 58 13.82 5.75 -6.56
C SER A 58 12.58 5.87 -5.68
N GLY A 59 12.12 7.09 -5.47
CA GLY A 59 10.83 7.38 -4.81
C GLY A 59 9.61 7.13 -5.70
N VAL A 60 9.80 6.74 -6.98
CA VAL A 60 8.72 6.45 -7.94
C VAL A 60 8.77 4.99 -8.40
N ARG A 61 7.64 4.48 -8.89
CA ARG A 61 7.51 3.07 -9.28
C ARG A 61 8.30 2.70 -10.52
N PHE A 62 8.27 3.55 -11.55
CA PHE A 62 8.88 3.28 -12.84
C PHE A 62 10.10 4.17 -13.02
N ASP A 63 11.21 3.60 -13.43
CA ASP A 63 12.41 4.34 -13.75
C ASP A 63 12.42 4.85 -15.21
N LYS A 64 13.55 5.47 -15.60
CA LYS A 64 13.72 5.99 -16.97
C LYS A 64 13.71 4.88 -18.03
N ASP A 65 14.17 3.67 -17.69
CA ASP A 65 14.29 2.54 -18.60
C ASP A 65 12.97 1.77 -18.74
N ASP A 66 12.04 1.95 -17.79
CA ASP A 66 10.65 1.47 -17.82
C ASP A 66 9.70 2.37 -18.65
N SER A 67 10.21 3.46 -19.23
CA SER A 67 9.38 4.34 -20.06
C SER A 67 8.82 3.60 -21.26
N GLY A 68 7.50 3.65 -21.45
CA GLY A 68 6.79 2.94 -22.49
C GLY A 68 5.50 2.29 -22.02
N LEU A 69 5.11 1.18 -22.66
CA LEU A 69 3.91 0.42 -22.30
C LEU A 69 4.22 -0.55 -21.16
N ALA A 70 3.52 -0.39 -20.05
CA ALA A 70 3.65 -1.22 -18.86
C ALA A 70 2.31 -1.84 -18.45
N LEU A 71 2.36 -3.00 -17.79
CA LEU A 71 1.25 -3.53 -17.01
C LEU A 71 1.24 -2.81 -15.66
N GLY A 72 0.22 -2.00 -15.41
CA GLY A 72 0.03 -1.38 -14.11
C GLY A 72 -0.35 -2.40 -13.06
N ARG A 73 -1.50 -3.05 -13.24
CA ARG A 73 -2.03 -4.09 -12.36
C ARG A 73 -3.04 -4.97 -13.10
N ALA A 74 -2.99 -6.27 -12.86
CA ALA A 74 -4.11 -7.18 -13.10
C ALA A 74 -4.64 -7.63 -11.74
N ARG A 75 -5.96 -7.58 -11.53
CA ARG A 75 -6.58 -7.86 -10.24
C ARG A 75 -7.78 -8.76 -10.38
N PHE A 76 -7.98 -9.62 -9.40
CA PHE A 76 -9.19 -10.40 -9.19
C PHE A 76 -9.59 -10.32 -7.72
N ALA A 77 -10.84 -9.95 -7.46
CA ALA A 77 -11.42 -9.92 -6.13
C ALA A 77 -12.71 -10.73 -6.06
N LEU A 78 -12.97 -11.28 -4.91
CA LEU A 78 -14.10 -12.13 -4.64
C LEU A 78 -14.66 -11.81 -3.25
N ASN A 79 -16.00 -11.62 -3.18
CA ASN A 79 -16.76 -11.59 -1.95
C ASN A 79 -17.80 -12.70 -2.00
N GLN A 80 -17.75 -13.62 -1.04
CA GLN A 80 -18.70 -14.72 -0.93
C GLN A 80 -19.36 -14.71 0.44
N SER A 81 -20.68 -14.50 0.48
CA SER A 81 -21.46 -14.67 1.70
C SER A 81 -21.63 -16.15 2.05
N LEU A 82 -21.40 -16.48 3.30
CA LEU A 82 -21.69 -17.79 3.88
C LEU A 82 -22.84 -17.63 4.88
N GLY A 83 -24.07 -17.77 4.37
CA GLY A 83 -25.28 -17.38 5.08
C GLY A 83 -25.34 -15.85 5.28
N GLU A 84 -26.04 -15.41 6.32
CA GLU A 84 -26.32 -13.99 6.55
C GLU A 84 -25.22 -13.26 7.36
N LEU A 85 -24.42 -14.01 8.12
CA LEU A 85 -23.51 -13.48 9.13
C LEU A 85 -22.05 -13.45 8.68
N TRP A 86 -21.66 -14.26 7.70
CA TRP A 86 -20.27 -14.45 7.34
C TRP A 86 -20.00 -14.01 5.90
N LEU A 87 -18.80 -13.45 5.68
CA LEU A 87 -18.27 -13.08 4.37
C LEU A 87 -16.85 -13.62 4.26
N VAL A 88 -16.57 -14.31 3.16
CA VAL A 88 -15.19 -14.58 2.70
C VAL A 88 -14.79 -13.50 1.72
N HIS A 89 -13.63 -12.89 1.93
CA HIS A 89 -13.00 -11.94 1.02
C HIS A 89 -11.67 -12.46 0.54
N LEU A 90 -11.41 -12.32 -0.76
CA LEU A 90 -10.12 -12.60 -1.39
C LEU A 90 -9.82 -11.52 -2.41
N ASP A 91 -8.61 -10.96 -2.36
CA ASP A 91 -8.07 -10.05 -3.36
C ASP A 91 -6.71 -10.57 -3.82
N VAL A 92 -6.55 -10.79 -5.13
CA VAL A 92 -5.33 -11.28 -5.77
C VAL A 92 -4.93 -10.28 -6.84
N SER A 93 -3.66 -9.90 -6.84
CA SER A 93 -3.13 -8.94 -7.79
C SER A 93 -1.84 -9.41 -8.42
N ALA A 94 -1.58 -8.90 -9.62
CA ALA A 94 -0.34 -9.05 -10.36
C ALA A 94 0.13 -7.69 -10.87
N TRP A 95 1.42 -7.39 -10.73
CA TRP A 95 2.04 -6.15 -11.19
C TRP A 95 3.07 -6.43 -12.28
N GLY A 96 3.21 -5.49 -13.23
CA GLY A 96 4.28 -5.51 -14.23
C GLY A 96 5.56 -4.92 -13.68
N GLY A 97 6.70 -5.28 -14.30
CA GLY A 97 8.01 -4.80 -13.90
C GLY A 97 8.61 -5.50 -12.67
N ASP A 98 7.87 -6.38 -12.00
CA ASP A 98 8.17 -6.92 -10.67
C ASP A 98 8.55 -8.41 -10.70
N ALA A 99 9.32 -8.80 -11.71
CA ALA A 99 9.54 -10.21 -12.01
C ALA A 99 10.28 -11.00 -10.92
N ASP A 100 11.12 -10.34 -10.15
CA ASP A 100 11.99 -10.97 -9.15
C ASP A 100 11.38 -10.97 -7.74
N ASN A 101 10.26 -10.23 -7.53
CA ASN A 101 9.62 -10.00 -6.24
C ASN A 101 8.30 -10.75 -6.03
N ASN A 102 8.07 -11.87 -6.70
CA ASN A 102 6.78 -12.58 -6.69
C ASN A 102 5.62 -11.64 -7.10
N PRO A 103 5.55 -11.27 -8.38
CA PRO A 103 4.63 -10.22 -8.84
C PRO A 103 3.16 -10.57 -8.74
N VAL A 104 2.82 -11.81 -8.39
CA VAL A 104 1.44 -12.31 -8.31
C VAL A 104 1.17 -12.90 -6.94
N GLY A 105 0.12 -12.46 -6.28
CA GLY A 105 -0.32 -13.04 -5.02
C GLY A 105 -1.50 -12.33 -4.38
N ALA A 106 -1.95 -12.89 -3.25
CA ALA A 106 -3.04 -12.30 -2.50
C ALA A 106 -2.57 -11.06 -1.74
N THR A 107 -3.34 -9.98 -1.85
CA THR A 107 -3.14 -8.75 -1.08
C THR A 107 -4.04 -8.72 0.14
N GLU A 108 -5.24 -9.32 0.07
CA GLU A 108 -6.14 -9.54 1.19
C GLU A 108 -6.77 -10.92 1.08
N ALA A 109 -6.94 -11.59 2.23
CA ALA A 109 -7.65 -12.87 2.33
C ALA A 109 -8.17 -13.04 3.75
N TYR A 110 -9.46 -12.85 3.98
CA TYR A 110 -10.04 -12.92 5.33
C TYR A 110 -11.46 -13.45 5.36
N LEU A 111 -11.84 -13.98 6.51
CA LEU A 111 -13.21 -14.28 6.90
C LEU A 111 -13.71 -13.13 7.78
N GLN A 112 -14.91 -12.62 7.50
CA GLN A 112 -15.54 -11.56 8.28
C GLN A 112 -16.87 -12.06 8.88
N PHE A 113 -17.01 -11.89 10.20
CA PHE A 113 -18.28 -11.98 10.91
C PHE A 113 -18.94 -10.62 10.93
N ARG A 114 -20.20 -10.52 10.44
CA ARG A 114 -20.94 -9.27 10.27
C ARG A 114 -22.40 -9.42 10.66
N PRO A 115 -22.70 -9.56 11.96
CA PRO A 115 -24.08 -9.67 12.41
C PRO A 115 -24.88 -8.40 12.12
N TYR A 116 -26.20 -8.54 12.05
CA TYR A 116 -27.07 -7.38 11.90
C TYR A 116 -26.88 -6.39 13.04
N PRO A 117 -26.96 -5.08 12.77
CA PRO A 117 -26.90 -4.06 13.81
C PRO A 117 -28.03 -4.26 14.85
N PHE A 118 -27.68 -4.15 16.11
CA PHE A 118 -28.60 -4.28 17.23
C PHE A 118 -28.51 -3.06 18.16
N ALA A 119 -29.64 -2.50 18.56
CA ALA A 119 -29.72 -1.35 19.49
C ALA A 119 -28.81 -0.16 19.12
N GLY A 120 -28.66 0.11 17.82
CA GLY A 120 -27.78 1.19 17.35
C GLY A 120 -26.29 0.85 17.30
N TYR A 121 -25.91 -0.40 17.56
CA TYR A 121 -24.52 -0.85 17.43
C TYR A 121 -24.33 -1.81 16.25
N ARG A 122 -23.16 -1.72 15.59
CA ARG A 122 -22.74 -2.63 14.53
C ARG A 122 -21.38 -3.23 14.89
N LEU A 123 -21.32 -4.54 15.00
CA LEU A 123 -20.08 -5.30 15.21
C LEU A 123 -19.58 -5.87 13.89
N ARG A 124 -18.26 -5.81 13.66
CA ARG A 124 -17.57 -6.54 12.59
C ARG A 124 -16.31 -7.17 13.17
N ILE A 125 -16.05 -8.43 12.84
CA ILE A 125 -14.82 -9.14 13.22
C ILE A 125 -14.23 -9.74 11.96
N LYS A 126 -12.96 -9.43 11.66
CA LYS A 126 -12.20 -10.04 10.57
C LYS A 126 -11.11 -10.95 11.13
N ALA A 127 -10.84 -12.05 10.43
CA ALA A 127 -9.72 -12.96 10.71
C ALA A 127 -9.05 -13.35 9.39
N GLY A 128 -7.75 -13.17 9.28
CA GLY A 128 -6.97 -13.43 8.06
C GLY A 128 -5.96 -12.32 7.78
N ALA A 129 -5.65 -12.10 6.51
CA ALA A 129 -4.74 -11.05 6.04
C ALA A 129 -5.53 -9.85 5.51
N PHE A 130 -5.28 -8.66 6.04
CA PHE A 130 -5.99 -7.43 5.69
C PHE A 130 -5.16 -6.18 6.07
N TYR A 131 -5.48 -5.04 5.46
CA TYR A 131 -4.90 -3.76 5.86
C TYR A 131 -5.50 -3.27 7.18
N PRO A 132 -4.68 -2.79 8.14
CA PRO A 132 -5.20 -2.04 9.27
C PRO A 132 -5.90 -0.76 8.76
N PRO A 133 -6.94 -0.25 9.44
CA PRO A 133 -7.75 0.86 8.95
C PRO A 133 -7.06 2.21 9.15
N VAL A 134 -5.88 2.39 8.59
CA VAL A 134 -5.05 3.60 8.69
C VAL A 134 -5.40 4.59 7.58
N SER A 135 -5.58 4.11 6.32
CA SER A 135 -5.74 4.99 5.16
C SER A 135 -7.08 5.74 5.14
N LEU A 136 -7.01 7.03 4.84
CA LEU A 136 -8.16 7.86 4.45
C LEU A 136 -8.30 8.01 2.94
N GLU A 137 -7.23 7.81 2.18
CA GLU A 137 -7.18 7.89 0.73
C GLU A 137 -7.63 6.59 0.06
N ASN A 138 -7.06 5.43 0.46
CA ASN A 138 -7.27 4.14 -0.19
C ASN A 138 -8.48 3.41 0.41
N ARG A 139 -9.67 3.84 0.03
CA ARG A 139 -10.95 3.26 0.47
C ARG A 139 -11.74 2.56 -0.63
N ALA A 140 -11.25 2.62 -1.87
CA ALA A 140 -11.87 1.91 -2.99
C ALA A 140 -11.55 0.41 -2.94
N SER A 141 -12.29 -0.38 -3.74
CA SER A 141 -12.02 -1.80 -3.93
C SER A 141 -10.56 -2.03 -4.34
N GLY A 142 -9.93 -3.07 -3.79
CA GLY A 142 -8.50 -3.35 -4.02
C GLY A 142 -7.55 -2.42 -3.29
N TRP A 143 -8.03 -1.73 -2.27
CA TRP A 143 -7.25 -0.79 -1.46
C TRP A 143 -6.55 0.27 -2.34
N GLU A 144 -7.31 0.92 -3.22
CA GLU A 144 -6.84 1.91 -4.18
C GLU A 144 -7.32 3.31 -3.87
N SER A 145 -6.60 4.31 -4.42
CA SER A 145 -7.04 5.70 -4.44
C SER A 145 -8.05 5.93 -5.58
N PRO A 146 -9.23 6.48 -5.32
CA PRO A 146 -10.14 6.89 -6.39
C PRO A 146 -9.70 8.18 -7.08
N TYR A 147 -8.70 8.88 -6.56
CA TYR A 147 -8.31 10.23 -6.96
C TYR A 147 -7.05 10.26 -7.83
N THR A 148 -6.11 9.33 -7.59
CA THR A 148 -4.76 9.27 -8.16
C THR A 148 -4.42 7.84 -8.57
N LEU A 149 -3.33 7.63 -9.31
CA LEU A 149 -2.71 6.31 -9.51
C LEU A 149 -1.77 6.01 -8.33
N SER A 150 -0.79 6.87 -8.11
CA SER A 150 0.16 6.75 -7.01
C SER A 150 -0.53 7.02 -5.66
N PHE A 151 -0.18 6.24 -4.65
CA PHE A 151 -0.59 6.45 -3.27
C PHE A 151 0.23 7.57 -2.62
N SER A 152 -0.26 8.12 -1.50
CA SER A 152 0.53 9.00 -0.65
C SER A 152 1.77 8.28 -0.11
N ALA A 153 2.75 9.02 0.40
CA ALA A 153 3.92 8.42 1.06
C ALA A 153 3.51 7.48 2.20
N ILE A 154 2.50 7.85 2.98
CA ILE A 154 1.93 7.01 4.04
C ILE A 154 1.37 5.71 3.47
N ASP A 155 0.50 5.80 2.47
CA ASP A 155 -0.22 4.65 1.95
C ASP A 155 0.66 3.75 1.07
N SER A 156 1.69 4.30 0.41
CA SER A 156 2.71 3.52 -0.29
C SER A 156 3.48 2.62 0.67
N TRP A 157 3.95 3.18 1.80
CA TRP A 157 4.62 2.39 2.82
C TRP A 157 3.71 1.32 3.42
N LEU A 158 2.46 1.66 3.75
CA LEU A 158 1.48 0.68 4.25
C LEU A 158 1.24 -0.44 3.23
N ALA A 159 1.17 -0.12 1.95
CA ALA A 159 0.95 -1.08 0.87
C ALA A 159 2.08 -2.11 0.77
N GLU A 160 3.32 -1.67 0.99
CA GLU A 160 4.50 -2.51 0.85
C GLU A 160 4.81 -3.30 2.12
N GLU A 161 4.83 -2.67 3.28
CA GLU A 161 5.37 -3.27 4.49
C GLU A 161 4.36 -3.55 5.60
N VAL A 162 3.21 -2.83 5.65
CA VAL A 162 2.29 -2.90 6.79
C VAL A 162 0.99 -3.58 6.41
N ARG A 163 0.94 -4.91 6.59
CA ARG A 163 -0.27 -5.71 6.47
C ARG A 163 -0.38 -6.67 7.63
N THR A 164 -1.54 -6.72 8.23
CA THR A 164 -1.77 -7.59 9.38
C THR A 164 -2.29 -8.97 8.93
N ILE A 165 -1.75 -10.03 9.54
CA ILE A 165 -2.31 -11.38 9.48
C ILE A 165 -2.77 -11.70 10.90
N GLY A 166 -4.06 -11.60 11.17
CA GLY A 166 -4.56 -11.67 12.54
C GLY A 166 -6.07 -11.56 12.66
N VAL A 167 -6.51 -10.94 13.74
CA VAL A 167 -7.92 -10.69 14.03
C VAL A 167 -8.12 -9.22 14.34
N GLU A 168 -9.16 -8.63 13.75
CA GLU A 168 -9.64 -7.27 14.01
C GLU A 168 -11.09 -7.31 14.48
N ALA A 169 -11.43 -6.55 15.51
CA ALA A 169 -12.79 -6.27 15.91
C ALA A 169 -13.07 -4.78 15.79
N GLN A 170 -14.18 -4.43 15.16
CA GLN A 170 -14.69 -3.07 15.04
C GLN A 170 -16.10 -2.98 15.59
N LEU A 171 -16.33 -2.03 16.49
CA LEU A 171 -17.65 -1.71 17.05
C LEU A 171 -18.00 -0.28 16.68
N ASP A 172 -19.10 -0.10 15.94
CA ASP A 172 -19.64 1.21 15.59
C ASP A 172 -20.91 1.46 16.40
N TRP A 173 -20.99 2.62 17.04
CA TRP A 173 -22.23 3.20 17.51
C TRP A 173 -22.82 4.05 16.37
N LEU A 174 -24.02 3.68 15.94
CA LEU A 174 -24.73 4.29 14.81
C LEU A 174 -25.67 5.38 15.34
N GLY A 175 -25.10 6.49 15.81
CA GLY A 175 -25.86 7.59 16.38
C GLY A 175 -26.84 8.21 15.38
N THR A 176 -26.48 8.26 14.10
CA THR A 176 -27.35 8.76 13.02
C THR A 176 -28.66 7.97 12.92
N ARG A 177 -28.65 6.65 13.18
CA ARG A 177 -29.85 5.82 13.25
C ARG A 177 -30.70 6.09 14.50
N LEU A 178 -30.13 6.73 15.50
CA LEU A 178 -30.78 7.10 16.78
C LEU A 178 -31.17 8.57 16.84
N GLY A 179 -31.02 9.31 15.73
CA GLY A 179 -31.40 10.74 15.63
C GLY A 179 -30.27 11.70 16.01
N HIS A 180 -29.02 11.23 16.09
CA HIS A 180 -27.85 12.09 16.30
C HIS A 180 -27.19 12.44 14.96
N ASP A 181 -26.35 13.45 14.95
CA ASP A 181 -25.67 13.95 13.75
C ASP A 181 -24.36 13.21 13.43
N PHE A 182 -23.97 12.21 14.22
CA PHE A 182 -22.70 11.54 14.10
C PHE A 182 -22.74 10.06 14.51
N ASP A 183 -21.81 9.29 13.96
CA ASP A 183 -21.49 7.92 14.35
C ASP A 183 -20.08 7.88 14.97
N LEU A 184 -19.84 6.92 15.88
CA LEU A 184 -18.53 6.65 16.47
C LEU A 184 -18.14 5.22 16.24
N GLY A 185 -16.86 4.98 15.93
CA GLY A 185 -16.28 3.67 15.76
C GLY A 185 -15.04 3.48 16.64
N VAL A 186 -14.88 2.29 17.20
CA VAL A 186 -13.66 1.84 17.85
C VAL A 186 -13.20 0.55 17.16
N THR A 187 -11.90 0.48 16.87
CA THR A 187 -11.29 -0.69 16.24
C THR A 187 -10.11 -1.15 17.07
N GLY A 188 -9.95 -2.46 17.22
CA GLY A 188 -8.77 -3.07 17.81
C GLY A 188 -8.38 -4.32 17.05
N GLY A 189 -7.07 -4.55 16.88
CA GLY A 189 -6.53 -5.72 16.22
C GLY A 189 -5.36 -6.34 16.96
N ALA A 190 -5.22 -7.66 16.84
CA ALA A 190 -4.06 -8.42 17.25
C ALA A 190 -3.57 -9.25 16.05
N PHE A 191 -2.28 -9.22 15.75
CA PHE A 191 -1.72 -9.79 14.53
C PHE A 191 -0.31 -10.35 14.75
N GLY A 192 0.16 -11.12 13.78
CA GLY A 192 1.55 -11.57 13.63
C GLY A 192 2.02 -11.33 12.20
N TRP A 193 3.14 -11.95 11.85
CA TRP A 193 3.75 -11.94 10.50
C TRP A 193 3.97 -10.53 9.93
N ASN A 194 4.39 -9.58 10.77
CA ASN A 194 4.74 -8.23 10.32
C ASN A 194 5.95 -7.68 11.11
N GLU A 195 6.96 -8.54 11.34
CA GLU A 195 8.14 -8.20 12.12
C GLU A 195 9.30 -7.64 11.28
N GLU A 196 9.17 -7.57 9.97
CA GLU A 196 10.10 -6.85 9.09
C GLU A 196 9.59 -5.46 8.68
N ALA A 197 8.37 -5.09 9.09
CA ALA A 197 7.81 -3.78 8.75
C ALA A 197 8.72 -2.65 9.28
N GLY A 198 9.05 -1.72 8.40
CA GLY A 198 9.95 -0.60 8.69
C GLY A 198 11.38 -0.81 8.22
N GLY A 199 11.74 -2.01 7.75
CA GLY A 199 13.07 -2.29 7.22
C GLY A 199 13.35 -1.53 5.93
N VAL A 200 12.49 -1.66 4.93
CA VAL A 200 12.62 -0.92 3.66
C VAL A 200 12.52 0.58 3.89
N LEU A 201 11.62 1.02 4.79
CA LEU A 201 11.52 2.43 5.14
C LEU A 201 12.83 2.99 5.72
N ALA A 202 13.52 2.22 6.56
CA ALA A 202 14.79 2.64 7.15
C ALA A 202 15.93 2.68 6.12
N GLU A 203 15.92 1.78 5.14
CA GLU A 203 16.98 1.66 4.12
C GLU A 203 16.76 2.59 2.94
N ASP A 204 15.56 2.61 2.38
CA ASP A 204 15.24 3.26 1.10
C ASP A 204 14.43 4.57 1.28
N GLY A 205 13.85 4.77 2.47
CA GLY A 205 12.99 5.91 2.75
C GLY A 205 11.55 5.74 2.25
N PHE A 206 10.84 6.86 2.10
CA PHE A 206 9.47 6.89 1.61
C PHE A 206 9.42 6.90 0.07
N MET A 207 8.43 6.21 -0.45
CA MET A 207 8.12 6.13 -1.87
C MET A 207 6.67 6.57 -2.15
N LEU A 208 6.37 6.90 -3.40
CA LEU A 208 5.03 7.26 -3.87
C LEU A 208 4.67 6.36 -5.05
N ILE A 209 4.17 5.19 -4.74
CA ILE A 209 3.85 4.14 -5.71
C ILE A 209 2.44 3.61 -5.49
N ASP A 210 2.00 2.69 -6.31
CA ASP A 210 0.71 2.00 -6.19
C ASP A 210 0.82 0.48 -6.12
N ARG A 211 2.05 -0.03 -6.00
CA ARG A 211 2.26 -1.46 -5.78
C ARG A 211 1.85 -1.84 -4.35
N GLN A 212 1.43 -3.07 -4.21
CA GLN A 212 1.09 -3.70 -2.93
C GLN A 212 1.84 -5.02 -2.86
N THR A 213 2.73 -5.19 -1.90
CA THR A 213 3.43 -6.47 -1.72
C THR A 213 2.43 -7.59 -1.44
N PRO A 214 2.40 -8.68 -2.22
CA PRO A 214 1.54 -9.82 -1.92
C PRO A 214 1.95 -10.51 -0.62
N ILE A 215 1.04 -11.26 -0.02
CA ILE A 215 1.35 -12.13 1.13
C ILE A 215 2.45 -13.11 0.71
N GLY A 216 3.57 -13.13 1.44
CA GLY A 216 4.76 -13.90 1.10
C GLY A 216 5.58 -13.35 -0.07
N GLY A 217 5.26 -12.15 -0.55
CA GLY A 217 6.05 -11.43 -1.54
C GLY A 217 7.33 -10.84 -0.96
N ARG A 218 8.17 -10.32 -1.84
CA ARG A 218 9.46 -9.68 -1.51
C ARG A 218 9.45 -8.23 -1.99
N ILE A 219 10.37 -7.46 -1.42
CA ILE A 219 10.71 -6.10 -1.86
C ILE A 219 12.22 -6.06 -2.06
N GLY A 220 12.68 -5.54 -3.21
CA GLY A 220 14.09 -5.46 -3.56
C GLY A 220 14.67 -6.77 -4.11
N GLN A 221 15.90 -6.70 -4.61
CA GLN A 221 16.62 -7.85 -5.19
C GLN A 221 17.63 -8.44 -4.21
N PRO A 222 17.90 -9.77 -4.26
CA PRO A 222 18.97 -10.38 -3.49
C PRO A 222 20.33 -9.75 -3.79
N GLY A 223 21.02 -9.24 -2.77
CA GLY A 223 22.39 -8.73 -2.86
C GLY A 223 22.52 -7.28 -3.32
N THR A 224 21.44 -6.52 -3.38
CA THR A 224 21.44 -5.11 -3.78
C THR A 224 21.54 -4.13 -2.61
N GLY A 225 21.29 -4.56 -1.38
CA GLY A 225 21.48 -3.77 -0.17
C GLY A 225 22.31 -4.50 0.88
N PRO A 226 22.76 -3.82 1.93
CA PRO A 226 23.51 -4.44 3.01
C PRO A 226 22.70 -5.47 3.80
N PHE A 227 21.36 -5.42 3.69
CA PHE A 227 20.44 -6.25 4.49
C PHE A 227 19.69 -7.33 3.67
N GLY A 228 19.87 -7.37 2.33
CA GLY A 228 19.18 -8.33 1.44
C GLY A 228 17.73 -7.92 1.13
N PRO A 229 16.96 -8.78 0.41
CA PRO A 229 15.58 -8.47 0.07
C PRO A 229 14.69 -8.56 1.32
N ALA A 230 13.87 -7.54 1.55
CA ALA A 230 12.86 -7.56 2.60
C ALA A 230 11.71 -8.54 2.27
N VAL A 231 11.23 -9.25 3.26
CA VAL A 231 10.04 -10.12 3.18
C VAL A 231 9.07 -9.71 4.29
N PRO A 232 8.26 -8.67 4.09
CA PRO A 232 7.57 -7.94 5.16
C PRO A 232 6.66 -8.80 6.06
N PHE A 233 6.19 -9.97 5.52
CA PHE A 233 5.19 -10.79 6.21
C PHE A 233 5.82 -12.03 6.85
N ARG A 234 6.83 -11.81 7.71
CA ARG A 234 7.50 -12.85 8.50
C ARG A 234 7.22 -12.74 9.98
N GLN A 235 7.39 -13.88 10.66
CA GLN A 235 7.31 -14.02 12.11
C GLN A 235 8.61 -14.62 12.64
N PHE A 236 9.30 -13.94 13.53
CA PHE A 236 10.58 -14.38 14.11
C PHE A 236 10.47 -14.75 15.59
N ASP A 237 9.84 -13.91 16.40
CA ASP A 237 9.86 -13.99 17.86
C ASP A 237 8.56 -14.51 18.50
N ARG A 238 7.53 -14.77 17.70
CA ARG A 238 6.19 -15.23 18.14
C ARG A 238 5.43 -14.25 19.02
N ARG A 239 5.80 -12.98 19.04
CA ARG A 239 5.03 -11.95 19.72
C ARG A 239 3.88 -11.48 18.83
N ALA A 240 2.76 -11.16 19.45
CA ALA A 240 1.64 -10.57 18.74
C ALA A 240 1.74 -9.05 18.77
N GLY A 241 1.72 -8.45 17.59
CA GLY A 241 1.50 -7.02 17.42
C GLY A 241 0.05 -6.65 17.72
N VAL A 242 -0.18 -5.37 17.98
CA VAL A 242 -1.50 -4.82 18.25
C VAL A 242 -1.68 -3.46 17.58
N TYR A 243 -2.92 -3.12 17.28
CA TYR A 243 -3.31 -1.75 16.96
C TYR A 243 -4.66 -1.41 17.56
N GLY A 244 -4.91 -0.12 17.72
CA GLY A 244 -6.18 0.40 18.17
C GLY A 244 -6.47 1.73 17.53
N GLY A 245 -7.75 1.98 17.17
CA GLY A 245 -8.16 3.17 16.48
C GLY A 245 -9.55 3.65 16.88
N LEU A 246 -9.76 4.93 16.65
CA LEU A 246 -11.02 5.63 16.83
C LEU A 246 -11.42 6.31 15.52
N GLU A 247 -12.69 6.26 15.19
CA GLU A 247 -13.27 6.99 14.06
C GLU A 247 -14.55 7.72 14.51
N ALA A 248 -14.71 8.94 14.04
CA ALA A 248 -15.96 9.68 14.19
C ALA A 248 -16.41 10.20 12.81
N ARG A 249 -17.71 10.06 12.51
CA ARG A 249 -18.32 10.48 11.23
C ARG A 249 -19.49 11.39 11.49
N TRP A 250 -19.50 12.59 10.90
CA TRP A 250 -20.56 13.58 10.99
C TRP A 250 -21.28 13.73 9.65
N PHE A 251 -22.59 13.62 9.68
CA PHE A 251 -23.49 13.80 8.52
C PHE A 251 -23.07 13.02 7.27
N ASP A 252 -22.38 11.88 7.42
CA ASP A 252 -21.74 11.12 6.35
C ASP A 252 -20.77 11.93 5.45
N ARG A 253 -20.34 13.11 5.92
CA ARG A 253 -19.48 14.03 5.17
C ARG A 253 -18.07 14.18 5.74
N LEU A 254 -17.98 14.32 7.05
CA LEU A 254 -16.70 14.48 7.74
C LEU A 254 -16.36 13.21 8.50
N THR A 255 -15.26 12.58 8.14
CA THR A 255 -14.64 11.49 8.89
C THR A 255 -13.36 11.99 9.53
N VAL A 256 -13.19 11.75 10.83
CA VAL A 256 -11.95 11.97 11.57
C VAL A 256 -11.53 10.64 12.16
N GLN A 257 -10.27 10.27 12.02
CA GLN A 257 -9.73 9.03 12.58
C GLN A 257 -8.38 9.24 13.25
N ALA A 258 -8.08 8.38 14.22
CA ALA A 258 -6.77 8.24 14.82
C ALA A 258 -6.51 6.77 15.10
N LEU A 259 -5.26 6.32 14.92
CA LEU A 259 -4.84 4.93 15.12
C LEU A 259 -3.42 4.89 15.65
N ARG A 260 -3.17 3.97 16.58
CA ARG A 260 -1.84 3.57 17.02
C ARG A 260 -1.58 2.12 16.60
N TYR A 261 -0.40 1.87 16.06
CA TYR A 261 0.11 0.56 15.65
C TYR A 261 1.40 0.24 16.39
N ASP A 262 1.59 -1.04 16.77
CA ASP A 262 2.78 -1.56 17.42
C ASP A 262 2.92 -3.05 17.06
N ASN A 263 3.94 -3.40 16.27
CA ASN A 263 4.16 -4.81 15.89
C ASN A 263 4.82 -5.63 17.02
N ARG A 264 5.33 -4.98 18.07
CA ARG A 264 5.95 -5.59 19.24
C ARG A 264 7.09 -6.57 18.92
N ALA A 265 7.70 -6.48 17.76
CA ALA A 265 8.83 -7.31 17.38
C ALA A 265 10.00 -7.12 18.35
N ASP A 266 10.76 -8.18 18.61
CA ASP A 266 11.99 -8.09 19.39
C ASP A 266 13.14 -7.68 18.49
N PRO A 267 13.64 -6.44 18.59
CA PRO A 267 14.68 -5.93 17.71
C PRO A 267 16.03 -6.64 17.87
N THR A 268 16.18 -7.50 18.89
CA THR A 268 17.38 -8.33 19.07
C THR A 268 17.32 -9.68 18.35
N THR A 269 16.13 -10.04 17.81
CA THR A 269 15.92 -11.33 17.17
C THR A 269 16.50 -11.31 15.75
N LEU A 270 17.39 -12.27 15.46
CA LEU A 270 17.97 -12.53 14.15
C LEU A 270 17.50 -13.88 13.65
N ASP A 271 16.90 -13.91 12.46
CA ASP A 271 16.72 -15.16 11.71
C ASP A 271 18.06 -15.57 11.10
N THR A 272 18.71 -16.58 11.69
CA THR A 272 20.02 -17.06 11.27
C THR A 272 20.03 -17.76 9.91
N VAL A 273 18.85 -18.11 9.37
CA VAL A 273 18.72 -18.75 8.03
C VAL A 273 18.76 -17.70 6.94
N SER A 274 18.00 -16.63 7.09
CA SER A 274 17.93 -15.53 6.11
C SER A 274 18.91 -14.39 6.42
N ASN A 275 19.49 -14.36 7.62
CA ASN A 275 20.32 -13.28 8.15
C ASN A 275 19.59 -11.94 8.20
N VAL A 276 18.29 -11.96 8.51
CA VAL A 276 17.42 -10.79 8.63
C VAL A 276 17.02 -10.59 10.08
N MET A 277 17.02 -9.35 10.54
CA MET A 277 16.60 -8.98 11.90
C MET A 277 15.11 -8.62 11.93
N ALA A 278 14.48 -8.84 13.08
CA ALA A 278 13.18 -8.29 13.37
C ALA A 278 13.26 -6.77 13.58
N TRP A 279 12.33 -6.03 13.03
CA TRP A 279 12.18 -4.59 13.15
C TRP A 279 11.03 -4.26 14.10
N GLU A 280 11.36 -3.65 15.24
CA GLU A 280 10.35 -3.12 16.16
C GLU A 280 9.79 -1.82 15.60
N THR A 281 8.55 -1.84 15.13
CA THR A 281 7.92 -0.70 14.45
C THR A 281 6.66 -0.25 15.19
N THR A 282 6.62 1.03 15.52
CA THR A 282 5.47 1.69 16.16
C THR A 282 5.16 2.99 15.46
N PHE A 283 3.88 3.30 15.28
CA PHE A 283 3.45 4.61 14.77
C PHE A 283 2.07 5.02 15.27
N ASP A 284 1.86 6.32 15.28
CA ASP A 284 0.57 6.98 15.44
C ASP A 284 0.17 7.62 14.09
N SER A 285 -1.09 7.50 13.72
CA SER A 285 -1.67 8.16 12.55
C SER A 285 -2.95 8.87 12.94
N ALA A 286 -3.16 10.06 12.38
CA ALA A 286 -4.39 10.80 12.53
C ALA A 286 -4.72 11.57 11.24
N GLY A 287 -6.01 11.76 10.97
CA GLY A 287 -6.41 12.50 9.79
C GLY A 287 -7.91 12.77 9.72
N ALA A 288 -8.28 13.53 8.71
CA ALA A 288 -9.66 13.89 8.42
C ALA A 288 -9.92 13.80 6.91
N ARG A 289 -11.15 13.42 6.56
CA ARG A 289 -11.69 13.40 5.21
C ARG A 289 -13.03 14.12 5.21
N LEU A 290 -13.15 15.13 4.34
CA LEU A 290 -14.38 15.89 4.12
C LEU A 290 -14.88 15.63 2.70
N GLU A 291 -16.15 15.32 2.56
CA GLU A 291 -16.84 15.16 1.28
C GLU A 291 -18.06 16.10 1.24
N THR A 292 -18.23 16.80 0.14
CA THR A 292 -19.35 17.73 -0.05
C THR A 292 -20.32 17.21 -1.11
N GLU A 293 -21.57 17.64 -1.05
CA GLU A 293 -22.63 17.25 -2.00
C GLU A 293 -22.33 17.67 -3.43
N ASP A 294 -21.60 18.76 -3.61
CA ASP A 294 -21.22 19.29 -4.91
C ASP A 294 -19.93 18.64 -5.47
N GLY A 295 -19.46 17.55 -4.83
CA GLY A 295 -18.43 16.65 -5.32
C GLY A 295 -17.00 17.04 -4.96
N TRP A 296 -16.77 17.92 -3.99
CA TRP A 296 -15.42 18.12 -3.43
C TRP A 296 -15.09 17.04 -2.40
N THR A 297 -13.84 16.64 -2.40
CA THR A 297 -13.23 15.82 -1.35
C THR A 297 -11.94 16.52 -0.91
N ALA A 298 -11.75 16.65 0.40
CA ALA A 298 -10.50 17.10 1.00
C ALA A 298 -10.05 16.06 2.04
N ILE A 299 -8.77 15.66 1.98
CA ILE A 299 -8.16 14.72 2.93
C ILE A 299 -6.88 15.34 3.45
N GLY A 300 -6.67 15.25 4.76
CA GLY A 300 -5.39 15.51 5.39
C GLY A 300 -5.08 14.37 6.34
N GLN A 301 -3.87 13.80 6.24
CA GLN A 301 -3.43 12.72 7.12
C GLN A 301 -1.99 12.94 7.52
N TRP A 302 -1.68 12.58 8.74
CA TRP A 302 -0.38 12.65 9.36
C TRP A 302 -0.04 11.31 10.02
N MET A 303 1.24 10.93 9.97
CA MET A 303 1.80 9.75 10.60
C MET A 303 3.16 10.10 11.20
N LYS A 304 3.46 9.54 12.37
CA LYS A 304 4.77 9.61 13.01
C LYS A 304 5.05 8.32 13.76
N GLY A 305 6.28 7.85 13.66
CA GLY A 305 6.67 6.61 14.32
C GLY A 305 8.16 6.44 14.44
N ASN A 306 8.54 5.22 14.80
CA ASN A 306 9.91 4.76 14.85
C ASN A 306 9.96 3.32 14.36
N THR A 307 11.04 2.97 13.68
CA THR A 307 11.43 1.58 13.45
C THR A 307 12.83 1.35 14.03
N ALA A 308 13.11 0.15 14.54
CA ALA A 308 14.36 -0.12 15.25
C ALA A 308 14.80 -1.58 15.14
N ILE A 309 16.13 -1.78 15.09
CA ILE A 309 16.78 -3.07 15.30
C ILE A 309 17.80 -2.96 16.44
N ALA A 310 18.28 -4.10 16.97
CA ALA A 310 19.30 -4.09 18.03
C ALA A 310 20.37 -5.17 17.82
N PRO A 311 21.18 -5.08 16.74
CA PRO A 311 22.24 -6.05 16.46
C PRO A 311 23.29 -6.07 17.60
N GLY A 312 23.56 -7.25 18.14
CA GLY A 312 24.50 -7.39 19.26
C GLY A 312 24.10 -6.63 20.51
N GLY A 313 22.84 -6.22 20.66
CA GLY A 313 22.31 -5.42 21.77
C GLY A 313 22.46 -3.91 21.63
N LEU A 314 23.09 -3.43 20.56
CA LEU A 314 23.14 -2.00 20.23
C LEU A 314 21.83 -1.60 19.52
N ARG A 315 21.00 -0.80 20.19
CA ARG A 315 19.73 -0.34 19.62
C ARG A 315 19.96 0.80 18.63
N LEU A 316 19.59 0.57 17.39
CA LEU A 316 19.56 1.53 16.29
C LEU A 316 18.10 1.90 16.02
N VAL A 317 17.81 3.19 15.87
CA VAL A 317 16.43 3.69 15.74
C VAL A 317 16.34 4.66 14.57
N TRP A 318 15.32 4.50 13.74
CA TRP A 318 14.95 5.38 12.64
C TRP A 318 13.59 6.02 12.92
N PRO A 319 13.56 7.23 13.52
CA PRO A 319 12.32 8.01 13.59
C PRO A 319 11.85 8.39 12.21
N PHE A 320 10.54 8.31 11.96
CA PHE A 320 9.96 8.71 10.69
C PHE A 320 8.70 9.55 10.86
N ARG A 321 8.42 10.34 9.84
CA ARG A 321 7.21 11.16 9.75
C ARG A 321 6.79 11.30 8.31
N ALA A 322 5.48 11.22 8.06
CA ALA A 322 4.89 11.56 6.78
C ALA A 322 3.54 12.26 6.96
N GLU A 323 3.21 13.14 6.04
CA GLU A 323 1.94 13.86 6.00
C GLU A 323 1.54 14.16 4.57
N TYR A 324 0.24 14.17 4.28
CA TYR A 324 -0.25 14.62 3.00
C TYR A 324 -1.54 15.42 3.12
N ALA A 325 -1.77 16.26 2.11
CA ALA A 325 -3.03 16.93 1.88
C ALA A 325 -3.48 16.65 0.44
N LEU A 326 -4.70 16.18 0.26
CA LEU A 326 -5.33 15.88 -1.01
C LEU A 326 -6.62 16.68 -1.16
N VAL A 327 -6.81 17.29 -2.32
CA VAL A 327 -8.08 17.91 -2.72
C VAL A 327 -8.50 17.31 -4.05
N SER A 328 -9.76 16.95 -4.16
CA SER A 328 -10.35 16.39 -5.39
C SER A 328 -11.70 17.03 -5.67
N ARG A 329 -12.04 17.13 -6.97
CA ARG A 329 -13.35 17.57 -7.45
C ARG A 329 -13.90 16.62 -8.47
N ARG A 330 -15.09 16.07 -8.22
CA ARG A 330 -15.84 15.27 -9.18
C ARG A 330 -16.85 16.16 -9.94
N LEU A 331 -16.76 16.13 -11.26
CA LEU A 331 -17.64 16.84 -12.20
C LEU A 331 -18.23 15.83 -13.19
N GLY A 332 -19.38 15.26 -12.86
CA GLY A 332 -19.99 14.18 -13.64
C GLY A 332 -19.08 12.94 -13.68
N ARG A 333 -18.59 12.62 -14.88
CA ARG A 333 -17.70 11.46 -15.13
C ARG A 333 -16.22 11.78 -14.98
N HIS A 334 -15.86 13.01 -14.68
CA HIS A 334 -14.48 13.48 -14.50
C HIS A 334 -14.19 13.74 -13.03
N THR A 335 -13.02 13.32 -12.59
CA THR A 335 -12.47 13.64 -11.27
C THR A 335 -11.10 14.27 -11.46
N PHE A 336 -10.87 15.42 -10.85
CA PHE A 336 -9.58 16.09 -10.82
C PHE A 336 -9.05 16.00 -9.39
N GLY A 337 -7.82 15.57 -9.22
CA GLY A 337 -7.17 15.42 -7.93
C GLY A 337 -5.83 16.15 -7.90
N ALA A 338 -5.48 16.71 -6.76
CA ALA A 338 -4.15 17.24 -6.45
C ALA A 338 -3.77 16.81 -5.05
N ARG A 339 -2.53 16.34 -4.86
CA ARG A 339 -1.98 15.93 -3.56
C ARG A 339 -0.59 16.53 -3.38
N TYR A 340 -0.31 16.96 -2.16
CA TYR A 340 1.01 17.32 -1.67
C TYR A 340 1.38 16.38 -0.54
N ASP A 341 2.55 15.76 -0.65
CA ASP A 341 3.14 14.87 0.36
C ASP A 341 4.41 15.51 0.92
N ARG A 342 4.67 15.30 2.20
CA ARG A 342 5.93 15.58 2.87
C ARG A 342 6.31 14.40 3.74
N PHE A 343 7.58 14.02 3.71
CA PHE A 343 8.07 12.85 4.42
C PHE A 343 9.52 13.02 4.88
N GLU A 344 9.86 12.30 5.93
CA GLU A 344 11.23 12.23 6.43
C GLU A 344 11.46 10.93 7.19
N VAL A 345 12.66 10.38 7.06
CA VAL A 345 13.23 9.32 7.89
C VAL A 345 14.54 9.85 8.44
N ASP A 346 14.72 9.79 9.76
CA ASP A 346 15.91 10.29 10.42
C ASP A 346 16.81 9.09 10.78
N ASP A 347 18.00 9.05 10.21
CA ASP A 347 19.03 8.07 10.53
C ASP A 347 20.27 8.76 11.12
N SER A 348 20.27 8.87 12.43
CA SER A 348 21.37 9.44 13.22
C SER A 348 22.15 8.36 13.98
N ASN A 349 22.05 7.09 13.57
CA ASN A 349 22.61 5.95 14.33
C ASN A 349 24.11 5.71 14.11
N GLY A 350 24.75 6.38 13.16
CA GLY A 350 26.16 6.17 12.78
C GLY A 350 26.99 7.44 12.78
N ASP A 351 28.17 7.35 12.18
CA ASP A 351 29.10 8.48 11.99
C ASP A 351 28.67 9.45 10.88
N GLY A 352 27.56 9.15 10.18
CA GLY A 352 26.99 9.93 9.08
C GLY A 352 25.50 10.23 9.30
N ASP A 353 24.96 11.13 8.47
CA ASP A 353 23.53 11.44 8.41
C ASP A 353 22.89 10.60 7.30
N GLY A 354 22.36 9.41 7.63
CA GLY A 354 21.66 8.52 6.70
C GLY A 354 20.23 8.97 6.37
N SER A 355 19.81 10.13 6.85
CA SER A 355 18.43 10.61 6.77
C SER A 355 17.94 10.83 5.34
N GLU A 356 16.65 10.58 5.15
CA GLU A 356 15.92 11.03 3.97
C GLU A 356 14.92 12.13 4.33
N ARG A 357 14.80 13.14 3.46
CA ARG A 357 13.76 14.19 3.55
C ARG A 357 13.26 14.52 2.17
N GLY A 358 11.94 14.58 2.02
CA GLY A 358 11.36 14.85 0.72
C GLY A 358 9.96 15.42 0.76
N HIS A 359 9.52 15.82 -0.44
CA HIS A 359 8.16 16.20 -0.71
C HIS A 359 7.76 15.81 -2.14
N ALA A 360 6.48 15.68 -2.37
CA ALA A 360 5.97 15.38 -3.68
C ALA A 360 4.71 16.18 -4.01
N TRP A 361 4.51 16.38 -5.32
CA TRP A 361 3.28 16.90 -5.91
C TRP A 361 2.71 15.86 -6.86
N THR A 362 1.43 15.58 -6.72
CA THR A 362 0.66 14.71 -7.61
C THR A 362 -0.51 15.50 -8.16
N ALA A 363 -0.72 15.44 -9.47
CA ALA A 363 -1.91 15.97 -10.12
C ALA A 363 -2.48 14.89 -11.03
N ALA A 364 -3.78 14.62 -10.93
CA ALA A 364 -4.43 13.58 -11.70
C ALA A 364 -5.77 14.03 -12.27
N TRP A 365 -6.08 13.51 -13.46
CA TRP A 365 -7.39 13.54 -14.07
C TRP A 365 -7.87 12.10 -14.28
N VAL A 366 -9.03 11.79 -13.72
CA VAL A 366 -9.69 10.49 -13.87
C VAL A 366 -10.98 10.69 -14.67
N PHE A 367 -11.16 9.88 -15.70
CA PHE A 367 -12.36 9.83 -16.50
C PHE A 367 -12.98 8.43 -16.45
N THR A 368 -14.21 8.35 -15.96
CA THR A 368 -14.97 7.09 -15.81
C THR A 368 -16.24 7.20 -16.67
N PRO A 369 -16.16 6.85 -17.97
CA PRO A 369 -17.30 6.96 -18.89
C PRO A 369 -18.47 6.05 -18.50
N ASP A 370 -18.16 4.89 -17.94
CA ASP A 370 -19.11 3.90 -17.46
C ASP A 370 -18.48 3.06 -16.33
N GLU A 371 -19.17 2.03 -15.85
CA GLU A 371 -18.73 1.15 -14.75
C GLU A 371 -17.54 0.25 -15.10
N HIS A 372 -17.22 0.07 -16.39
CA HIS A 372 -16.15 -0.82 -16.84
C HIS A 372 -14.83 -0.08 -17.10
N TRP A 373 -14.89 1.15 -17.59
CA TRP A 373 -13.73 1.88 -18.04
C TRP A 373 -13.30 2.99 -17.09
N ARG A 374 -12.02 3.02 -16.78
CA ARG A 374 -11.36 4.13 -16.08
C ARG A 374 -10.11 4.53 -16.84
N PHE A 375 -10.03 5.80 -17.23
CA PHE A 375 -8.85 6.43 -17.81
C PHE A 375 -8.27 7.37 -16.78
N THR A 376 -6.95 7.32 -16.56
CA THR A 376 -6.29 8.20 -15.60
C THR A 376 -5.04 8.79 -16.23
N LEU A 377 -4.93 10.10 -16.25
CA LEU A 377 -3.70 10.83 -16.54
C LEU A 377 -3.16 11.37 -15.22
N GLU A 378 -1.94 10.99 -14.87
CA GLU A 378 -1.28 11.44 -13.65
C GLU A 378 0.10 12.00 -13.93
N TRP A 379 0.40 13.12 -13.30
CA TRP A 379 1.72 13.68 -13.16
C TRP A 379 2.14 13.62 -11.70
N LEU A 380 3.29 13.01 -11.44
CA LEU A 380 3.92 12.90 -10.13
C LEU A 380 5.33 13.52 -10.20
N ARG A 381 5.68 14.33 -9.21
CA ARG A 381 7.03 14.88 -9.04
C ARG A 381 7.46 14.73 -7.60
N VAL A 382 8.52 13.97 -7.38
CA VAL A 382 9.14 13.72 -6.07
C VAL A 382 10.47 14.46 -6.02
N SER A 383 10.71 15.20 -4.96
CA SER A 383 12.00 15.87 -4.68
C SER A 383 12.45 15.44 -3.30
N SER A 384 13.58 14.75 -3.22
CA SER A 384 14.13 14.26 -1.96
C SER A 384 15.64 14.42 -1.87
N SER A 385 16.12 14.48 -0.63
CA SER A 385 17.50 14.29 -0.27
C SER A 385 17.63 12.98 0.48
N SER A 386 18.46 12.06 0.00
CA SER A 386 18.74 10.78 0.64
C SER A 386 20.24 10.53 0.66
N TYR A 387 20.78 10.31 1.85
CA TYR A 387 22.21 9.97 2.02
C TYR A 387 22.49 8.58 1.40
N ASN A 388 21.64 7.61 1.64
CA ASN A 388 21.81 6.23 1.14
C ASN A 388 21.87 6.19 -0.38
N ARG A 389 21.15 7.07 -1.08
CA ARG A 389 21.26 7.23 -2.55
C ARG A 389 22.68 7.53 -2.98
N ASN A 390 23.39 8.38 -2.24
CA ASN A 390 24.78 8.73 -2.56
C ASN A 390 25.77 7.66 -2.11
N ASP A 391 25.65 7.20 -0.87
CA ASP A 391 26.62 6.29 -0.25
C ASP A 391 26.60 4.90 -0.87
N ALA A 392 25.42 4.30 -1.00
CA ALA A 392 25.26 2.94 -1.49
C ALA A 392 25.29 2.82 -3.03
N PHE A 393 24.80 3.85 -3.75
CA PHE A 393 24.60 3.78 -5.20
C PHE A 393 25.46 4.78 -5.99
N GLY A 394 26.20 5.68 -5.32
CA GLY A 394 27.01 6.72 -5.98
C GLY A 394 26.18 7.73 -6.78
N LEU A 395 24.89 7.83 -6.51
CA LEU A 395 23.97 8.77 -7.15
C LEU A 395 23.92 10.11 -6.39
N PRO A 396 23.43 11.20 -6.99
CA PRO A 396 23.26 12.45 -6.26
C PRO A 396 22.33 12.30 -5.07
N ALA A 397 22.75 12.78 -3.89
CA ALA A 397 21.91 12.78 -2.69
C ALA A 397 20.60 13.57 -2.91
N LEU A 398 20.70 14.75 -3.55
CA LEU A 398 19.54 15.53 -3.98
C LEU A 398 19.04 15.04 -5.33
N ALA A 399 17.78 14.62 -5.42
CA ALA A 399 17.15 14.19 -6.65
C ALA A 399 15.76 14.81 -6.82
N THR A 400 15.38 14.99 -8.07
CA THR A 400 14.01 15.31 -8.46
C THR A 400 13.60 14.36 -9.57
N GLU A 401 12.62 13.54 -9.27
CA GLU A 401 12.09 12.51 -10.15
C GLU A 401 10.68 12.92 -10.60
N THR A 402 10.39 12.72 -11.87
CA THR A 402 9.09 13.08 -12.46
C THR A 402 8.58 11.91 -13.25
N GLN A 403 7.32 11.55 -13.04
CA GLN A 403 6.64 10.47 -13.73
C GLN A 403 5.32 10.98 -14.29
N LEU A 404 5.09 10.75 -15.58
CA LEU A 404 3.82 10.99 -16.26
C LEU A 404 3.26 9.64 -16.70
N GLN A 405 2.03 9.35 -16.30
CA GLN A 405 1.35 8.10 -16.64
C GLN A 405 0.00 8.36 -17.28
N LEU A 406 -0.29 7.64 -18.36
CA LEU A 406 -1.64 7.48 -18.90
C LEU A 406 -2.06 6.02 -18.68
N ALA A 407 -3.00 5.80 -17.78
CA ALA A 407 -3.53 4.48 -17.47
C ALA A 407 -4.90 4.27 -18.10
N VAL A 408 -5.11 3.05 -18.59
CA VAL A 408 -6.41 2.57 -19.09
C VAL A 408 -6.73 1.29 -18.33
N ARG A 409 -7.79 1.34 -17.52
CA ARG A 409 -8.31 0.20 -16.79
C ARG A 409 -9.63 -0.26 -17.36
N TYR A 410 -9.75 -1.56 -17.54
CA TYR A 410 -11.01 -2.24 -17.83
C TYR A 410 -11.36 -3.19 -16.71
N ALA A 411 -12.58 -3.10 -16.18
CA ALA A 411 -13.09 -3.94 -15.11
C ALA A 411 -14.35 -4.69 -15.53
N LEU A 412 -14.46 -5.92 -15.08
CA LEU A 412 -15.62 -6.81 -15.25
C LEU A 412 -16.02 -7.36 -13.88
N GLY A 413 -17.31 -7.61 -13.68
CA GLY A 413 -17.78 -8.31 -12.49
C GLY A 413 -19.21 -7.98 -12.10
N SER A 414 -19.69 -8.65 -11.06
CA SER A 414 -21.00 -8.39 -10.46
C SER A 414 -20.97 -7.13 -9.59
N ALA A 415 -19.79 -6.74 -9.08
CA ALA A 415 -19.58 -5.52 -8.29
C ALA A 415 -19.68 -4.22 -9.12
N THR A 416 -19.65 -4.33 -10.45
CA THR A 416 -19.76 -3.19 -11.38
C THR A 416 -21.19 -2.83 -11.73
N ARG A 417 -22.20 -3.36 -11.02
CA ARG A 417 -23.63 -3.08 -11.25
C ARG A 417 -24.23 -2.14 -10.23
#